data_38d699bfa2db300b458585a984106916
#
_entry.id   38d699bfa2db300b458585a984106916
#
_cell.length_a   1.000
_cell.length_b   1.000
_cell.length_c   1.000
_cell.angle_alpha   90.00
_cell.angle_beta   90.00
_cell.angle_gamma   90.00
#
_symmetry.space_group_name_H-M   'P 1'
#
loop_
_entity.id
_entity.type
_entity.pdbx_description
1 polymer ?
#
loop_
_entity_poly.entity_id
_entity_poly.type
_entity_poly.pdbx_seq_one_letter_code
_entity_poly.pdbx_strand_id
1 'polypeptide(L)'
;MTEPTVRFHTDALSHDEGLLGVATLDRPRALNALDHQMIRELLDVVARVEADPSIRGLWIESSEDKAFCAGGDVRDVTNQGQRGGLTDVSHASDYLADEYLLDVALRLCSKPVFAWGDGYIMGGGMGVFQGADARFVTEHSNLAMPEVRIGFVPDCGGSWFLHRVPGGLGICLSMSGVTVSAGDACWLNLADWLMPRVEKETLYQSILNLPFASKATALGALGTQLAEATGASPRQGPWEMHGLKLSHTIRHQAPKAVWSVMQHWHHEVPELFVGLEQARPGASLVAGHQFQRARYGSLVEAVIQEH
;
A
#
# COMPACT_ATOMS: atom_id res chain seq x y z
N MET A 1 -23.55 3.05 19.63
CA MET A 1 -22.53 2.25 18.91
C MET A 1 -22.31 2.96 17.59
N THR A 2 -21.09 3.26 17.24
CA THR A 2 -20.73 3.79 15.91
C THR A 2 -20.98 2.71 14.87
N GLU A 3 -21.37 3.09 13.67
CA GLU A 3 -21.47 2.14 12.55
C GLU A 3 -20.07 1.56 12.26
N PRO A 4 -19.97 0.26 11.91
CA PRO A 4 -18.69 -0.33 11.56
C PRO A 4 -18.12 0.31 10.29
N THR A 5 -16.82 0.52 10.29
CA THR A 5 -16.07 1.08 9.15
C THR A 5 -15.41 0.01 8.30
N VAL A 6 -15.38 -1.24 8.80
CA VAL A 6 -14.98 -2.44 8.07
C VAL A 6 -16.12 -3.44 8.12
N ARG A 7 -16.61 -3.86 6.96
CA ARG A 7 -17.54 -4.98 6.87
C ARG A 7 -16.76 -6.28 6.71
N PHE A 8 -17.06 -7.27 7.52
CA PHE A 8 -16.43 -8.59 7.44
C PHE A 8 -17.47 -9.69 7.27
N HIS A 9 -17.22 -10.55 6.28
CA HIS A 9 -17.98 -11.80 6.09
C HIS A 9 -17.05 -12.90 5.59
N THR A 10 -17.59 -14.09 5.37
CA THR A 10 -16.80 -15.23 4.85
C THR A 10 -17.57 -15.91 3.73
N ASP A 11 -16.86 -16.30 2.66
CA ASP A 11 -17.38 -17.05 1.53
C ASP A 11 -16.77 -18.44 1.48
N ALA A 12 -17.56 -19.42 1.04
CA ALA A 12 -17.13 -20.81 0.95
C ALA A 12 -16.12 -21.00 -0.20
N LEU A 13 -15.04 -21.74 0.06
CA LEU A 13 -14.13 -22.18 -0.98
C LEU A 13 -14.74 -23.32 -1.81
N SER A 14 -14.42 -23.37 -3.10
CA SER A 14 -15.08 -24.31 -4.02
C SER A 14 -14.61 -25.76 -3.87
N HIS A 15 -13.37 -25.98 -3.42
CA HIS A 15 -12.73 -27.29 -3.38
C HIS A 15 -12.21 -27.69 -1.99
N ASP A 16 -12.49 -26.91 -0.96
CA ASP A 16 -12.11 -27.16 0.43
C ASP A 16 -13.31 -26.87 1.32
N GLU A 17 -13.44 -27.54 2.49
CA GLU A 17 -14.41 -27.17 3.53
C GLU A 17 -14.03 -25.86 4.24
N GLY A 18 -13.13 -25.07 3.65
CA GLY A 18 -12.63 -23.82 4.16
C GLY A 18 -13.44 -22.60 3.69
N LEU A 19 -13.10 -21.46 4.28
CA LEU A 19 -13.70 -20.15 4.01
C LEU A 19 -12.64 -19.16 3.58
N LEU A 20 -13.00 -18.21 2.70
CA LEU A 20 -12.26 -16.99 2.46
C LEU A 20 -12.88 -15.87 3.31
N GLY A 21 -12.08 -15.22 4.17
CA GLY A 21 -12.50 -13.99 4.85
C GLY A 21 -12.50 -12.83 3.86
N VAL A 22 -13.53 -11.99 3.92
CA VAL A 22 -13.65 -10.77 3.10
C VAL A 22 -13.79 -9.57 4.00
N ALA A 23 -12.82 -8.66 3.93
CA ALA A 23 -12.81 -7.38 4.62
C ALA A 23 -13.06 -6.26 3.60
N THR A 24 -14.18 -5.56 3.74
CA THR A 24 -14.53 -4.42 2.89
C THR A 24 -14.36 -3.13 3.68
N LEU A 25 -13.45 -2.26 3.24
CA LEU A 25 -13.30 -0.91 3.79
C LEU A 25 -14.54 -0.09 3.41
N ASP A 26 -15.23 0.48 4.39
CA ASP A 26 -16.56 1.09 4.20
C ASP A 26 -16.73 2.46 4.86
N ARG A 27 -15.83 3.38 4.46
CA ARG A 27 -15.91 4.83 4.75
C ARG A 27 -15.90 5.65 3.45
N PRO A 28 -16.84 5.43 2.53
CA PRO A 28 -16.79 6.03 1.18
C PRO A 28 -16.78 7.57 1.19
N ARG A 29 -17.42 8.20 2.19
CA ARG A 29 -17.42 9.67 2.34
C ARG A 29 -16.05 10.26 2.67
N ALA A 30 -15.14 9.44 3.21
CA ALA A 30 -13.77 9.81 3.52
C ALA A 30 -12.75 9.12 2.57
N LEU A 31 -13.20 8.57 1.44
CA LEU A 31 -12.37 7.79 0.50
C LEU A 31 -11.60 6.67 1.24
N ASN A 32 -12.27 6.01 2.19
CA ASN A 32 -11.73 4.97 3.06
C ASN A 32 -10.44 5.38 3.80
N ALA A 33 -10.28 6.68 4.13
CA ALA A 33 -9.19 7.10 4.98
C ALA A 33 -9.25 6.36 6.33
N LEU A 34 -8.11 5.86 6.79
CA LEU A 34 -8.00 5.11 8.04
C LEU A 34 -8.20 6.03 9.24
N ASP A 35 -9.33 5.92 9.93
CA ASP A 35 -9.46 6.42 11.29
C ASP A 35 -9.06 5.33 12.29
N HIS A 36 -8.93 5.68 13.56
CA HIS A 36 -8.50 4.74 14.59
C HIS A 36 -9.48 3.56 14.76
N GLN A 37 -10.79 3.78 14.51
CA GLN A 37 -11.79 2.72 14.52
C GLN A 37 -11.53 1.70 13.40
N MET A 38 -11.31 2.15 12.16
CA MET A 38 -11.06 1.27 11.02
C MET A 38 -9.78 0.45 11.20
N ILE A 39 -8.71 1.07 11.73
CA ILE A 39 -7.46 0.37 12.04
C ILE A 39 -7.71 -0.78 13.02
N ARG A 40 -8.43 -0.53 14.12
CA ARG A 40 -8.75 -1.55 15.12
C ARG A 40 -9.65 -2.65 14.59
N GLU A 41 -10.66 -2.28 13.80
CA GLU A 41 -11.54 -3.26 13.15
C GLU A 41 -10.76 -4.17 12.19
N LEU A 42 -9.79 -3.63 11.43
CA LEU A 42 -8.91 -4.43 10.59
C LEU A 42 -7.98 -5.34 11.40
N LEU A 43 -7.43 -4.86 12.52
CA LEU A 43 -6.65 -5.70 13.44
C LEU A 43 -7.48 -6.86 13.99
N ASP A 44 -8.73 -6.60 14.38
CA ASP A 44 -9.67 -7.64 14.84
C ASP A 44 -9.98 -8.64 13.72
N VAL A 45 -10.13 -8.19 12.47
CA VAL A 45 -10.31 -9.07 11.31
C VAL A 45 -9.08 -9.98 11.12
N VAL A 46 -7.87 -9.41 11.14
CA VAL A 46 -6.64 -10.22 10.99
C VAL A 46 -6.51 -11.24 12.13
N ALA A 47 -6.75 -10.82 13.36
CA ALA A 47 -6.71 -11.71 14.52
C ALA A 47 -7.75 -12.84 14.41
N ARG A 48 -8.96 -12.55 13.93
CA ARG A 48 -10.00 -13.55 13.67
C ARG A 48 -9.59 -14.51 12.57
N VAL A 49 -9.04 -14.00 11.47
CA VAL A 49 -8.56 -14.82 10.35
C VAL A 49 -7.46 -15.77 10.84
N GLU A 50 -6.52 -15.30 11.66
CA GLU A 50 -5.47 -16.13 12.23
C GLU A 50 -6.01 -17.22 13.17
N ALA A 51 -6.94 -16.86 14.04
CA ALA A 51 -7.45 -17.75 15.09
C ALA A 51 -8.41 -18.84 14.57
N ASP A 52 -9.16 -18.56 13.50
CA ASP A 52 -10.16 -19.49 12.98
C ASP A 52 -9.56 -20.43 11.92
N PRO A 53 -9.39 -21.75 12.22
CA PRO A 53 -8.81 -22.68 11.26
C PRO A 53 -9.68 -22.94 10.04
N SER A 54 -10.97 -22.59 10.07
CA SER A 54 -11.84 -22.71 8.90
C SER A 54 -11.59 -21.62 7.86
N ILE A 55 -11.08 -20.44 8.27
CA ILE A 55 -10.72 -19.37 7.34
C ILE A 55 -9.33 -19.66 6.77
N ARG A 56 -9.22 -19.76 5.46
CA ARG A 56 -8.00 -20.17 4.76
C ARG A 56 -7.23 -19.00 4.14
N GLY A 57 -7.83 -17.83 3.98
CA GLY A 57 -7.23 -16.63 3.41
C GLY A 57 -8.07 -15.39 3.70
N LEU A 58 -7.53 -14.23 3.35
CA LEU A 58 -8.19 -12.93 3.52
C LEU A 58 -8.16 -12.17 2.20
N TRP A 59 -9.34 -11.69 1.77
CA TRP A 59 -9.50 -10.73 0.69
C TRP A 59 -9.83 -9.37 1.28
N ILE A 60 -9.11 -8.32 0.85
CA ILE A 60 -9.34 -6.94 1.28
C ILE A 60 -9.72 -6.11 0.07
N GLU A 61 -10.80 -5.36 0.20
CA GLU A 61 -11.34 -4.53 -0.87
C GLU A 61 -11.99 -3.25 -0.33
N SER A 62 -12.38 -2.37 -1.24
CA SER A 62 -13.16 -1.16 -0.95
C SER A 62 -14.63 -1.35 -1.28
N SER A 63 -15.50 -0.67 -0.53
CA SER A 63 -16.96 -0.57 -0.84
C SER A 63 -17.25 0.39 -1.99
N GLU A 64 -16.24 1.12 -2.51
CA GLU A 64 -16.38 2.12 -3.57
C GLU A 64 -15.22 2.06 -4.58
N ASP A 65 -15.44 2.69 -5.74
CA ASP A 65 -14.52 2.62 -6.89
C ASP A 65 -13.49 3.76 -6.94
N LYS A 66 -13.59 4.79 -6.10
CA LYS A 66 -12.71 5.97 -6.17
C LYS A 66 -11.42 5.78 -5.41
N ALA A 67 -11.48 5.00 -4.33
CA ALA A 67 -10.32 4.75 -3.49
C ALA A 67 -10.40 3.38 -2.83
N PHE A 68 -9.33 2.63 -2.89
CA PHE A 68 -9.10 1.56 -1.95
C PHE A 68 -8.96 2.16 -0.55
N CYS A 69 -7.97 3.07 -0.37
CA CYS A 69 -7.78 3.84 0.86
C CYS A 69 -6.92 5.08 0.57
N ALA A 70 -7.40 6.26 0.96
CA ALA A 70 -6.72 7.53 0.73
C ALA A 70 -5.64 7.87 1.78
N GLY A 71 -5.31 6.95 2.69
CA GLY A 71 -4.29 7.11 3.73
C GLY A 71 -4.87 7.31 5.12
N GLY A 72 -4.02 7.67 6.09
CA GLY A 72 -4.45 7.98 7.45
C GLY A 72 -5.38 9.19 7.52
N ASP A 73 -6.40 9.14 8.38
CA ASP A 73 -7.30 10.27 8.59
C ASP A 73 -6.63 11.32 9.50
N VAL A 74 -5.85 12.21 8.88
CA VAL A 74 -5.13 13.30 9.57
C VAL A 74 -6.05 14.14 10.46
N ARG A 75 -7.37 14.23 10.11
CA ARG A 75 -8.34 14.96 10.93
C ARG A 75 -8.65 14.23 12.23
N ASP A 76 -8.71 12.91 12.21
CA ASP A 76 -8.90 12.11 13.42
C ASP A 76 -7.72 12.29 14.37
N VAL A 77 -6.49 12.17 13.86
CA VAL A 77 -5.26 12.39 14.60
C VAL A 77 -5.19 13.80 15.21
N THR A 78 -5.53 14.85 14.44
CA THR A 78 -5.38 16.26 14.88
C THR A 78 -6.54 16.75 15.76
N ASN A 79 -7.79 16.35 15.49
CA ASN A 79 -8.96 16.86 16.22
C ASN A 79 -9.09 16.30 17.63
N GLN A 80 -8.62 15.08 17.88
CA GLN A 80 -8.63 14.52 19.22
C GLN A 80 -7.53 15.13 20.09
N GLY A 81 -6.36 15.47 19.52
CA GLY A 81 -5.33 16.23 20.19
C GLY A 81 -5.79 17.65 20.64
N GLN A 82 -6.72 18.27 19.90
CA GLN A 82 -7.28 19.58 20.29
C GLN A 82 -8.29 19.51 21.43
N ARG A 83 -8.96 18.37 21.64
CA ARG A 83 -9.91 18.18 22.77
C ARG A 83 -9.20 17.97 24.10
N GLY A 84 -7.96 17.46 24.08
CA GLY A 84 -7.13 17.23 25.28
C GLY A 84 -6.20 18.41 25.67
N GLY A 85 -6.15 19.48 24.86
CA GLY A 85 -5.18 20.58 24.99
C GLY A 85 -3.89 20.32 24.20
N LEU A 86 -3.11 21.39 23.97
CA LEU A 86 -1.89 21.41 23.10
C LEU A 86 -0.76 20.41 23.49
N THR A 87 -0.95 19.56 24.49
CA THR A 87 0.08 18.65 25.03
C THR A 87 -0.31 17.18 25.05
N ASP A 88 -1.53 16.82 24.68
CA ASP A 88 -1.94 15.41 24.67
C ASP A 88 -1.69 14.78 23.31
N VAL A 89 -0.49 14.22 23.15
CA VAL A 89 -0.07 13.45 21.96
C VAL A 89 -0.37 11.95 22.11
N SER A 90 -0.99 11.52 23.21
CA SER A 90 -1.22 10.10 23.49
C SER A 90 -2.08 9.44 22.43
N HIS A 91 -3.16 10.10 22.01
CA HIS A 91 -4.02 9.58 20.96
C HIS A 91 -3.30 9.42 19.61
N ALA A 92 -2.46 10.41 19.24
CA ALA A 92 -1.69 10.32 17.99
C ALA A 92 -0.67 9.17 18.06
N SER A 93 -0.03 8.98 19.22
CA SER A 93 0.89 7.86 19.44
C SER A 93 0.17 6.51 19.37
N ASP A 94 -0.99 6.38 20.02
CA ASP A 94 -1.78 5.15 20.00
C ASP A 94 -2.29 4.85 18.58
N TYR A 95 -2.73 5.88 17.83
CA TYR A 95 -3.14 5.75 16.44
C TYR A 95 -2.01 5.20 15.58
N LEU A 96 -0.82 5.83 15.61
CA LEU A 96 0.33 5.39 14.80
C LEU A 96 0.80 3.99 15.20
N ALA A 97 0.81 3.68 16.51
CA ALA A 97 1.19 2.36 16.99
C ALA A 97 0.24 1.26 16.48
N ASP A 98 -1.08 1.51 16.52
CA ASP A 98 -2.07 0.56 16.01
C ASP A 98 -2.01 0.46 14.47
N GLU A 99 -1.77 1.57 13.74
CA GLU A 99 -1.60 1.57 12.27
C GLU A 99 -0.38 0.73 11.87
N TYR A 100 0.76 0.93 12.52
CA TYR A 100 1.97 0.16 12.25
C TYR A 100 1.84 -1.31 12.65
N LEU A 101 1.12 -1.58 13.74
CA LEU A 101 0.81 -2.96 14.15
C LEU A 101 -0.05 -3.65 13.08
N LEU A 102 -1.01 -2.94 12.47
CA LEU A 102 -1.84 -3.47 11.40
C LEU A 102 -1.00 -3.89 10.18
N ASP A 103 -0.09 -3.03 9.73
CA ASP A 103 0.79 -3.33 8.59
C ASP A 103 1.63 -4.59 8.85
N VAL A 104 2.18 -4.69 10.06
CA VAL A 104 2.95 -5.87 10.49
C VAL A 104 2.06 -7.10 10.58
N ALA A 105 0.85 -6.99 11.15
CA ALA A 105 -0.07 -8.12 11.31
C ALA A 105 -0.52 -8.67 9.96
N LEU A 106 -0.85 -7.81 8.99
CA LEU A 106 -1.18 -8.22 7.62
C LEU A 106 0.00 -8.96 6.97
N ARG A 107 1.20 -8.40 7.06
CA ARG A 107 2.39 -9.00 6.44
C ARG A 107 2.79 -10.34 7.05
N LEU A 108 2.63 -10.48 8.36
CA LEU A 108 2.96 -11.71 9.09
C LEU A 108 1.81 -12.71 9.13
N CYS A 109 0.64 -12.39 8.58
CA CYS A 109 -0.48 -13.31 8.51
C CYS A 109 -0.03 -14.66 7.94
N SER A 110 -0.34 -15.74 8.66
CA SER A 110 0.06 -17.09 8.25
C SER A 110 -0.71 -17.60 7.03
N LYS A 111 -1.84 -16.94 6.74
CA LYS A 111 -2.74 -17.24 5.62
C LYS A 111 -2.52 -16.24 4.48
N PRO A 112 -2.81 -16.60 3.21
CA PRO A 112 -2.64 -15.69 2.10
C PRO A 112 -3.58 -14.50 2.23
N VAL A 113 -3.04 -13.30 2.03
CA VAL A 113 -3.76 -12.03 2.01
C VAL A 113 -3.75 -11.49 0.58
N PHE A 114 -4.93 -11.22 0.05
CA PHE A 114 -5.17 -10.68 -1.28
C PHE A 114 -5.73 -9.26 -1.14
N ALA A 115 -5.23 -8.29 -1.88
CA ALA A 115 -5.75 -6.93 -1.86
C ALA A 115 -6.17 -6.46 -3.26
N TRP A 116 -7.43 -6.04 -3.39
CA TRP A 116 -7.96 -5.41 -4.59
C TRP A 116 -7.92 -3.90 -4.45
N GLY A 117 -6.85 -3.31 -4.98
CA GLY A 117 -6.57 -1.89 -4.89
C GLY A 117 -7.10 -1.12 -6.09
N ASP A 118 -8.36 -0.70 -6.05
CA ASP A 118 -8.97 0.12 -7.09
C ASP A 118 -9.02 1.60 -6.68
N GLY A 119 -8.79 2.53 -7.63
CA GLY A 119 -8.74 3.96 -7.34
C GLY A 119 -7.49 4.39 -6.57
N TYR A 120 -7.64 5.31 -5.60
CA TYR A 120 -6.51 5.83 -4.81
C TYR A 120 -6.03 4.83 -3.75
N ILE A 121 -4.71 4.64 -3.68
CA ILE A 121 -3.99 3.82 -2.68
C ILE A 121 -2.86 4.69 -2.14
N MET A 122 -3.05 5.35 -0.99
CA MET A 122 -2.12 6.40 -0.55
C MET A 122 -1.76 6.28 0.93
N GLY A 123 -0.54 6.68 1.30
CA GLY A 123 -0.10 6.77 2.69
C GLY A 123 -0.32 5.48 3.49
N GLY A 124 -1.03 5.54 4.63
CA GLY A 124 -1.40 4.34 5.39
C GLY A 124 -2.18 3.29 4.58
N GLY A 125 -2.95 3.73 3.56
CA GLY A 125 -3.56 2.80 2.60
C GLY A 125 -2.54 2.02 1.77
N MET A 126 -1.37 2.59 1.50
CA MET A 126 -0.24 1.85 0.92
C MET A 126 0.29 0.82 1.93
N GLY A 127 0.37 1.13 3.23
CA GLY A 127 0.78 0.17 4.25
C GLY A 127 -0.12 -1.07 4.24
N VAL A 128 -1.43 -0.88 4.32
CA VAL A 128 -2.41 -1.99 4.22
C VAL A 128 -2.25 -2.77 2.91
N PHE A 129 -2.12 -2.09 1.78
CA PHE A 129 -1.97 -2.72 0.47
C PHE A 129 -0.65 -3.49 0.33
N GLN A 130 0.45 -2.95 0.84
CA GLN A 130 1.77 -3.59 0.81
C GLN A 130 1.91 -4.72 1.84
N GLY A 131 1.05 -4.76 2.86
CA GLY A 131 0.92 -5.88 3.78
C GLY A 131 0.39 -7.16 3.13
N ALA A 132 -0.36 -7.04 2.03
CA ALA A 132 -0.88 -8.18 1.28
C ALA A 132 0.21 -8.98 0.54
N ASP A 133 -0.06 -10.28 0.32
CA ASP A 133 0.82 -11.17 -0.43
C ASP A 133 0.58 -11.12 -1.94
N ALA A 134 -0.66 -10.80 -2.34
CA ALA A 134 -1.06 -10.65 -3.73
C ALA A 134 -1.81 -9.33 -3.90
N ARG A 135 -1.24 -8.42 -4.69
CA ARG A 135 -1.68 -7.03 -4.83
C ARG A 135 -2.16 -6.79 -6.24
N PHE A 136 -3.48 -6.61 -6.38
CA PHE A 136 -4.13 -6.34 -7.64
C PHE A 136 -4.45 -4.86 -7.77
N VAL A 137 -4.12 -4.28 -8.90
CA VAL A 137 -4.49 -2.91 -9.29
C VAL A 137 -5.34 -2.92 -10.55
N THR A 138 -6.14 -1.88 -10.75
CA THR A 138 -6.96 -1.70 -11.94
C THR A 138 -6.40 -0.58 -12.81
N GLU A 139 -6.94 -0.41 -14.01
CA GLU A 139 -6.62 0.72 -14.89
C GLU A 139 -6.90 2.11 -14.27
N HIS A 140 -7.62 2.15 -13.14
CA HIS A 140 -7.96 3.36 -12.41
C HIS A 140 -7.10 3.60 -11.17
N SER A 141 -6.21 2.63 -10.83
CA SER A 141 -5.42 2.71 -9.60
C SER A 141 -4.33 3.77 -9.70
N ASN A 142 -4.17 4.49 -8.59
CA ASN A 142 -3.20 5.56 -8.42
C ASN A 142 -2.54 5.40 -7.04
N LEU A 143 -1.23 5.13 -7.02
CA LEU A 143 -0.48 4.80 -5.82
C LEU A 143 0.49 5.92 -5.44
N ALA A 144 0.57 6.29 -4.16
CA ALA A 144 1.53 7.27 -3.68
C ALA A 144 1.84 7.13 -2.18
N MET A 145 3.05 7.62 -1.80
CA MET A 145 3.38 7.98 -0.41
C MET A 145 3.55 9.51 -0.36
N PRO A 146 2.44 10.27 -0.18
CA PRO A 146 2.44 11.72 -0.38
C PRO A 146 2.83 12.53 0.87
N GLU A 147 3.33 11.90 1.93
CA GLU A 147 3.59 12.47 3.26
C GLU A 147 4.47 13.73 3.20
N VAL A 148 5.44 13.78 2.29
CA VAL A 148 6.32 14.94 2.10
C VAL A 148 5.59 16.20 1.68
N ARG A 149 4.37 16.08 1.12
CA ARG A 149 3.52 17.23 0.75
C ARG A 149 2.92 17.92 1.97
N ILE A 150 2.70 17.17 3.04
CA ILE A 150 2.18 17.70 4.31
C ILE A 150 3.28 17.97 5.35
N GLY A 151 4.55 17.74 5.00
CA GLY A 151 5.69 17.99 5.88
C GLY A 151 6.08 16.81 6.76
N PHE A 152 5.59 15.62 6.43
CA PHE A 152 5.93 14.36 7.05
C PHE A 152 6.84 13.52 6.14
N VAL A 153 7.13 12.29 6.49
CA VAL A 153 7.95 11.35 5.71
C VAL A 153 7.18 10.06 5.49
N PRO A 154 7.46 9.30 4.42
CA PRO A 154 6.86 7.98 4.24
C PRO A 154 7.12 7.08 5.44
N ASP A 155 6.05 6.58 6.02
CA ASP A 155 5.98 5.65 7.15
C ASP A 155 5.22 4.36 6.73
N CYS A 156 4.50 3.69 7.62
CA CYS A 156 3.69 2.50 7.29
C CYS A 156 4.48 1.43 6.53
N GLY A 157 5.76 1.24 6.86
CA GLY A 157 6.65 0.33 6.15
C GLY A 157 7.17 0.88 4.81
N GLY A 158 7.00 2.18 4.53
CA GLY A 158 7.44 2.84 3.31
C GLY A 158 8.91 2.61 3.02
N SER A 159 9.76 2.69 4.03
CA SER A 159 11.19 2.40 3.90
C SER A 159 11.47 0.97 3.43
N TRP A 160 10.62 0.00 3.81
CA TRP A 160 10.80 -1.39 3.41
C TRP A 160 10.36 -1.65 1.97
N PHE A 161 9.14 -1.27 1.58
CA PHE A 161 8.65 -1.59 0.23
C PHE A 161 9.25 -0.66 -0.84
N LEU A 162 9.57 0.59 -0.54
CA LEU A 162 10.25 1.48 -1.48
C LEU A 162 11.69 1.04 -1.78
N HIS A 163 12.38 0.35 -0.84
CA HIS A 163 13.69 -0.26 -1.13
C HIS A 163 13.62 -1.42 -2.12
N ARG A 164 12.46 -2.02 -2.33
CA ARG A 164 12.24 -3.08 -3.30
C ARG A 164 11.94 -2.57 -4.71
N VAL A 165 11.75 -1.26 -4.83
CA VAL A 165 11.58 -0.60 -6.13
C VAL A 165 12.87 -0.75 -6.95
N PRO A 166 12.80 -1.21 -8.21
CA PRO A 166 13.96 -1.45 -9.06
C PRO A 166 14.87 -0.23 -9.18
N GLY A 167 16.17 -0.49 -9.27
CA GLY A 167 17.16 0.56 -9.56
C GLY A 167 17.34 1.61 -8.49
N GLY A 168 16.81 1.41 -7.28
CA GLY A 168 16.87 2.40 -6.19
C GLY A 168 15.94 3.61 -6.41
N LEU A 169 15.00 3.54 -7.36
CA LEU A 169 14.05 4.62 -7.67
C LEU A 169 13.10 4.94 -6.52
N GLY A 170 12.98 4.05 -5.54
CA GLY A 170 12.17 4.30 -4.34
C GLY A 170 12.56 5.57 -3.58
N ILE A 171 13.84 6.01 -3.66
CA ILE A 171 14.26 7.30 -3.09
C ILE A 171 13.53 8.48 -3.76
N CYS A 172 13.32 8.42 -5.08
CA CYS A 172 12.58 9.45 -5.80
C CYS A 172 11.12 9.47 -5.37
N LEU A 173 10.49 8.30 -5.24
CA LEU A 173 9.11 8.19 -4.76
C LEU A 173 8.98 8.72 -3.33
N SER A 174 9.89 8.32 -2.44
CA SER A 174 9.95 8.78 -1.04
C SER A 174 10.10 10.30 -0.92
N MET A 175 10.94 10.91 -1.75
CA MET A 175 11.25 12.34 -1.68
C MET A 175 10.24 13.21 -2.39
N SER A 176 9.52 12.70 -3.39
CA SER A 176 8.62 13.50 -4.22
C SER A 176 7.15 13.37 -3.81
N GLY A 177 6.78 12.22 -3.25
CA GLY A 177 5.36 11.90 -3.01
C GLY A 177 4.54 11.82 -4.29
N VAL A 178 5.17 11.60 -5.45
CA VAL A 178 4.44 11.54 -6.73
C VAL A 178 3.49 10.34 -6.76
N THR A 179 2.43 10.51 -7.52
CA THR A 179 1.48 9.43 -7.80
C THR A 179 1.96 8.63 -8.99
N VAL A 180 1.96 7.31 -8.88
CA VAL A 180 2.26 6.39 -9.97
C VAL A 180 1.00 5.70 -10.46
N SER A 181 0.92 5.47 -11.77
CA SER A 181 -0.17 4.74 -12.41
C SER A 181 -0.10 3.24 -12.12
N ALA A 182 -1.18 2.51 -12.36
CA ALA A 182 -1.23 1.06 -12.20
C ALA A 182 -0.15 0.31 -12.99
N GLY A 183 0.09 0.70 -14.24
CA GLY A 183 1.14 0.08 -15.07
C GLY A 183 2.54 0.32 -14.50
N ASP A 184 2.84 1.56 -14.12
CA ASP A 184 4.09 1.89 -13.45
C ASP A 184 4.22 1.21 -12.08
N ALA A 185 3.11 1.06 -11.33
CA ALA A 185 3.13 0.37 -10.03
C ALA A 185 3.56 -1.10 -10.18
N CYS A 186 3.10 -1.81 -11.21
CA CYS A 186 3.56 -3.17 -11.49
C CYS A 186 5.05 -3.19 -11.86
N TRP A 187 5.52 -2.30 -12.73
CA TRP A 187 6.93 -2.20 -13.09
C TRP A 187 7.83 -1.85 -11.90
N LEU A 188 7.35 -0.97 -11.01
CA LEU A 188 8.03 -0.55 -9.79
C LEU A 188 7.93 -1.58 -8.64
N ASN A 189 7.29 -2.73 -8.85
CA ASN A 189 7.06 -3.76 -7.82
C ASN A 189 6.23 -3.26 -6.62
N LEU A 190 5.37 -2.27 -6.85
CA LEU A 190 4.38 -1.78 -5.88
C LEU A 190 3.04 -2.50 -5.99
N ALA A 191 2.81 -3.20 -7.11
CA ALA A 191 1.67 -4.09 -7.33
C ALA A 191 2.16 -5.33 -8.09
N ASP A 192 1.38 -6.42 -8.04
CA ASP A 192 1.77 -7.69 -8.67
C ASP A 192 1.06 -7.89 -10.00
N TRP A 193 -0.21 -7.48 -10.11
CA TRP A 193 -1.02 -7.65 -11.32
C TRP A 193 -1.90 -6.43 -11.59
N LEU A 194 -1.91 -6.03 -12.87
CA LEU A 194 -2.88 -5.09 -13.41
C LEU A 194 -4.03 -5.88 -14.03
N MET A 195 -5.21 -5.77 -13.44
CA MET A 195 -6.44 -6.44 -13.86
C MET A 195 -7.47 -5.41 -14.30
N PRO A 196 -8.19 -5.60 -15.41
CA PRO A 196 -9.34 -4.76 -15.72
C PRO A 196 -10.35 -4.78 -14.57
N ARG A 197 -10.87 -3.61 -14.19
CA ARG A 197 -11.88 -3.50 -13.10
C ARG A 197 -13.06 -4.46 -13.31
N VAL A 198 -13.49 -4.62 -14.56
CA VAL A 198 -14.60 -5.49 -14.93
C VAL A 198 -14.36 -6.97 -14.65
N GLU A 199 -13.09 -7.38 -14.46
CA GLU A 199 -12.69 -8.75 -14.18
C GLU A 199 -12.62 -9.08 -12.68
N LYS A 200 -12.95 -8.14 -11.80
CA LYS A 200 -12.91 -8.34 -10.34
C LYS A 200 -13.62 -9.62 -9.92
N GLU A 201 -14.86 -9.79 -10.36
CA GLU A 201 -15.66 -10.96 -9.98
C GLU A 201 -15.05 -12.26 -10.52
N THR A 202 -14.57 -12.24 -11.76
CA THR A 202 -13.88 -13.40 -12.37
C THR A 202 -12.63 -13.80 -11.58
N LEU A 203 -11.81 -12.81 -11.20
CA LEU A 203 -10.63 -13.03 -10.35
C LEU A 203 -11.04 -13.55 -8.97
N TYR A 204 -12.06 -12.96 -8.35
CA TYR A 204 -12.54 -13.38 -7.05
C TYR A 204 -13.00 -14.85 -7.05
N GLN A 205 -13.80 -15.24 -8.05
CA GLN A 205 -14.22 -16.63 -8.24
C GLN A 205 -13.02 -17.56 -8.49
N SER A 206 -12.01 -17.09 -9.21
CA SER A 206 -10.76 -17.84 -9.40
C SER A 206 -10.01 -18.07 -8.08
N ILE A 207 -10.00 -17.06 -7.20
CA ILE A 207 -9.40 -17.18 -5.86
C ILE A 207 -10.17 -18.18 -4.99
N LEU A 208 -11.51 -18.18 -5.03
CA LEU A 208 -12.32 -19.18 -4.31
C LEU A 208 -12.05 -20.63 -4.77
N ASN A 209 -11.50 -20.79 -5.97
CA ASN A 209 -11.12 -22.08 -6.54
C ASN A 209 -9.66 -22.48 -6.30
N LEU A 210 -8.85 -21.66 -5.60
CA LEU A 210 -7.44 -21.99 -5.32
C LEU A 210 -7.31 -23.16 -4.33
N PRO A 211 -6.21 -23.91 -4.40
CA PRO A 211 -5.87 -24.93 -3.40
C PRO A 211 -5.26 -24.29 -2.15
N PHE A 212 -6.00 -24.18 -1.06
CA PHE A 212 -5.55 -23.57 0.20
C PHE A 212 -4.87 -24.55 1.16
N ALA A 213 -4.17 -25.57 0.66
CA ALA A 213 -3.40 -26.49 1.50
C ALA A 213 -2.29 -25.79 2.31
N SER A 214 -1.73 -24.69 1.77
CA SER A 214 -0.83 -23.78 2.46
C SER A 214 -0.85 -22.41 1.77
N LYS A 215 -0.34 -21.37 2.45
CA LYS A 215 -0.14 -20.03 1.87
C LYS A 215 0.67 -20.09 0.57
N ALA A 216 1.79 -20.82 0.58
CA ALA A 216 2.64 -20.97 -0.60
C ALA A 216 1.94 -21.70 -1.76
N THR A 217 1.12 -22.70 -1.46
CA THR A 217 0.37 -23.46 -2.47
C THR A 217 -0.67 -22.56 -3.14
N ALA A 218 -1.44 -21.80 -2.36
CA ALA A 218 -2.46 -20.90 -2.90
C ALA A 218 -1.84 -19.79 -3.78
N LEU A 219 -0.78 -19.15 -3.30
CA LEU A 219 -0.09 -18.08 -4.04
C LEU A 219 0.61 -18.61 -5.30
N GLY A 220 1.21 -19.80 -5.24
CA GLY A 220 1.83 -20.46 -6.39
C GLY A 220 0.83 -20.83 -7.48
N ALA A 221 -0.34 -21.37 -7.09
CA ALA A 221 -1.42 -21.68 -8.02
C ALA A 221 -1.99 -20.42 -8.67
N LEU A 222 -2.23 -19.37 -7.87
CA LEU A 222 -2.65 -18.05 -8.39
C LEU A 222 -1.67 -17.51 -9.43
N GLY A 223 -0.36 -17.50 -9.10
CA GLY A 223 0.67 -17.02 -10.02
C GLY A 223 0.70 -17.78 -11.35
N THR A 224 0.54 -19.10 -11.32
CA THR A 224 0.46 -19.94 -12.52
C THR A 224 -0.78 -19.59 -13.36
N GLN A 225 -1.95 -19.50 -12.73
CA GLN A 225 -3.21 -19.18 -13.39
C GLN A 225 -3.18 -17.81 -14.05
N LEU A 226 -2.64 -16.79 -13.38
CA LEU A 226 -2.57 -15.44 -13.93
C LEU A 226 -1.51 -15.31 -15.03
N ALA A 227 -0.38 -16.02 -14.93
CA ALA A 227 0.61 -16.04 -16.00
C ALA A 227 0.07 -16.60 -17.34
N GLU A 228 -0.88 -17.53 -17.25
CA GLU A 228 -1.57 -18.08 -18.45
C GLU A 228 -2.63 -17.11 -19.00
N ALA A 229 -3.27 -16.32 -18.11
CA ALA A 229 -4.36 -15.41 -18.49
C ALA A 229 -3.87 -14.05 -19.02
N THR A 230 -2.73 -13.54 -18.51
CA THR A 230 -2.23 -12.19 -18.81
C THR A 230 -1.38 -12.18 -20.08
N GLY A 231 -2.03 -12.23 -21.26
CA GLY A 231 -1.36 -12.02 -22.55
C GLY A 231 -1.08 -10.57 -22.93
N ALA A 232 -1.47 -9.59 -22.13
CA ALA A 232 -1.30 -8.17 -22.42
C ALA A 232 -0.33 -7.52 -21.42
N SER A 233 0.82 -7.07 -21.89
CA SER A 233 1.64 -6.13 -21.11
C SER A 233 0.82 -4.87 -20.80
N PRO A 234 0.82 -4.35 -19.56
CA PRO A 234 0.23 -3.08 -19.27
C PRO A 234 0.84 -1.99 -20.15
N ARG A 235 0.10 -0.91 -20.42
CA ARG A 235 0.66 0.23 -21.15
C ARG A 235 1.90 0.72 -20.43
N GLN A 236 3.01 0.86 -21.15
CA GLN A 236 4.25 1.42 -20.61
C GLN A 236 3.98 2.82 -20.07
N GLY A 237 4.21 2.99 -18.76
CA GLY A 237 4.13 4.29 -18.12
C GLY A 237 5.46 5.04 -18.20
N PRO A 238 5.50 6.32 -17.77
CA PRO A 238 6.72 7.12 -17.80
C PRO A 238 7.86 6.55 -16.95
N TRP A 239 7.55 5.83 -15.86
CA TRP A 239 8.57 5.18 -15.02
C TRP A 239 9.20 3.99 -15.72
N GLU A 240 8.43 3.18 -16.45
CA GLU A 240 8.99 2.09 -17.25
C GLU A 240 9.86 2.61 -18.38
N MET A 241 9.43 3.67 -19.07
CA MET A 241 10.18 4.26 -20.19
C MET A 241 11.48 4.95 -19.77
N HIS A 242 11.49 5.63 -18.63
CA HIS A 242 12.59 6.51 -18.22
C HIS A 242 13.32 6.07 -16.96
N GLY A 243 12.74 5.18 -16.16
CA GLY A 243 13.22 4.82 -14.84
C GLY A 243 14.64 4.26 -14.84
N LEU A 244 15.01 3.43 -15.82
CA LEU A 244 16.38 2.90 -15.92
C LEU A 244 17.41 4.02 -16.10
N LYS A 245 17.13 5.00 -16.98
CA LYS A 245 18.00 6.15 -17.19
C LYS A 245 18.10 7.03 -15.94
N LEU A 246 16.97 7.28 -15.29
CA LEU A 246 16.93 8.00 -14.03
C LEU A 246 17.71 7.27 -12.93
N SER A 247 17.53 5.96 -12.79
CA SER A 247 18.26 5.11 -11.86
C SER A 247 19.78 5.25 -12.00
N HIS A 248 20.29 5.21 -13.23
CA HIS A 248 21.73 5.43 -13.48
C HIS A 248 22.19 6.82 -13.03
N THR A 249 21.36 7.83 -13.18
CA THR A 249 21.69 9.22 -12.81
C THR A 249 21.74 9.42 -11.30
N ILE A 250 20.82 8.77 -10.54
CA ILE A 250 20.74 8.95 -9.08
C ILE A 250 21.61 7.98 -8.29
N ARG A 251 22.20 6.99 -8.96
CA ARG A 251 22.97 5.93 -8.31
C ARG A 251 24.09 6.50 -7.45
N HIS A 252 24.11 6.11 -6.17
CA HIS A 252 25.11 6.56 -5.17
C HIS A 252 25.08 8.07 -4.88
N GLN A 253 24.06 8.80 -5.31
CA GLN A 253 23.93 10.23 -5.02
C GLN A 253 23.38 10.46 -3.60
N ALA A 254 23.86 11.53 -2.95
CA ALA A 254 23.27 12.01 -1.71
C ALA A 254 21.86 12.59 -1.94
N PRO A 255 20.94 12.61 -0.94
CA PRO A 255 19.57 13.07 -1.14
C PRO A 255 19.43 14.45 -1.77
N LYS A 256 20.31 15.40 -1.40
CA LYS A 256 20.32 16.74 -2.01
C LYS A 256 20.63 16.71 -3.51
N ALA A 257 21.52 15.84 -3.95
CA ALA A 257 21.82 15.67 -5.37
C ALA A 257 20.69 14.94 -6.10
N VAL A 258 20.07 13.93 -5.48
CA VAL A 258 18.86 13.27 -6.01
C VAL A 258 17.76 14.29 -6.20
N TRP A 259 17.52 15.19 -5.23
CA TRP A 259 16.53 16.26 -5.34
C TRP A 259 16.76 17.15 -6.57
N SER A 260 18.03 17.57 -6.78
CA SER A 260 18.40 18.38 -7.95
C SER A 260 18.18 17.62 -9.27
N VAL A 261 18.46 16.33 -9.30
CA VAL A 261 18.18 15.46 -10.45
C VAL A 261 16.68 15.39 -10.71
N MET A 262 15.86 15.17 -9.67
CA MET A 262 14.40 15.12 -9.81
C MET A 262 13.83 16.44 -10.36
N GLN A 263 14.34 17.60 -9.90
CA GLN A 263 13.93 18.91 -10.42
C GLN A 263 14.29 19.05 -11.91
N HIS A 264 15.47 18.61 -12.32
CA HIS A 264 15.86 18.60 -13.73
C HIS A 264 14.94 17.70 -14.56
N TRP A 265 14.69 16.47 -14.11
CA TRP A 265 13.81 15.53 -14.80
C TRP A 265 12.35 15.97 -14.82
N HIS A 266 11.88 16.69 -13.82
CA HIS A 266 10.54 17.30 -13.83
C HIS A 266 10.35 18.30 -14.98
N HIS A 267 11.41 18.99 -15.40
CA HIS A 267 11.37 19.85 -16.58
C HIS A 267 11.46 19.07 -17.90
N GLU A 268 12.26 18.02 -17.96
CA GLU A 268 12.47 17.24 -19.18
C GLU A 268 11.35 16.22 -19.44
N VAL A 269 10.84 15.59 -18.39
CA VAL A 269 9.80 14.54 -18.41
C VAL A 269 8.82 14.81 -17.26
N PRO A 270 7.92 15.80 -17.41
CA PRO A 270 7.02 16.22 -16.34
C PRO A 270 6.17 15.09 -15.76
N GLU A 271 5.84 14.09 -16.59
CA GLU A 271 5.00 12.96 -16.21
C GLU A 271 5.61 12.07 -15.12
N LEU A 272 6.95 12.06 -14.98
CA LEU A 272 7.63 11.31 -13.91
C LEU A 272 7.39 11.90 -12.53
N PHE A 273 7.26 13.22 -12.46
CA PHE A 273 7.24 13.94 -11.19
C PHE A 273 6.07 14.90 -11.09
N VAL A 274 4.88 14.47 -11.49
CA VAL A 274 3.65 15.26 -11.39
C VAL A 274 3.41 15.67 -9.93
N GLY A 275 3.36 16.97 -9.67
CA GLY A 275 3.14 17.51 -8.32
C GLY A 275 4.40 17.59 -7.45
N LEU A 276 5.61 17.48 -8.04
CA LEU A 276 6.87 17.65 -7.31
C LEU A 276 6.93 19.00 -6.56
N GLU A 277 6.35 20.03 -7.12
CA GLU A 277 6.27 21.38 -6.53
C GLU A 277 5.46 21.42 -5.23
N GLN A 278 4.63 20.42 -4.97
CA GLN A 278 3.87 20.29 -3.72
C GLN A 278 4.70 19.66 -2.59
N ALA A 279 5.79 18.97 -2.92
CA ALA A 279 6.68 18.37 -1.93
C ALA A 279 7.42 19.47 -1.16
N ARG A 280 7.47 19.34 0.18
CA ARG A 280 8.18 20.29 1.05
C ARG A 280 9.66 19.91 1.08
N PRO A 281 10.58 20.78 0.63
CA PRO A 281 11.99 20.43 0.47
C PRO A 281 12.65 19.87 1.75
N GLY A 282 12.27 20.41 2.92
CA GLY A 282 12.78 19.90 4.22
C GLY A 282 12.36 18.46 4.49
N ALA A 283 11.07 18.16 4.35
CA ALA A 283 10.53 16.80 4.51
C ALA A 283 11.12 15.85 3.46
N SER A 284 11.23 16.29 2.21
CA SER A 284 11.83 15.51 1.12
C SER A 284 13.28 15.12 1.42
N LEU A 285 14.10 16.02 1.95
CA LEU A 285 15.48 15.70 2.31
C LEU A 285 15.55 14.73 3.49
N VAL A 286 14.69 14.90 4.50
CA VAL A 286 14.59 13.94 5.63
C VAL A 286 14.18 12.56 5.13
N ALA A 287 13.14 12.47 4.28
CA ALA A 287 12.70 11.23 3.66
C ALA A 287 13.81 10.55 2.86
N GLY A 288 14.58 11.32 2.08
CA GLY A 288 15.73 10.81 1.35
C GLY A 288 16.85 10.28 2.25
N HIS A 289 17.13 10.92 3.36
CA HIS A 289 18.09 10.43 4.35
C HIS A 289 17.59 9.19 5.09
N GLN A 290 16.32 9.16 5.48
CA GLN A 290 15.66 7.98 6.05
C GLN A 290 15.78 6.81 5.09
N PHE A 291 15.40 6.98 3.83
CA PHE A 291 15.52 5.96 2.79
C PHE A 291 16.95 5.43 2.67
N GLN A 292 17.99 6.29 2.59
CA GLN A 292 19.38 5.83 2.43
C GLN A 292 19.91 5.08 3.65
N ARG A 293 19.41 5.37 4.84
CA ARG A 293 19.78 4.66 6.08
C ARG A 293 19.03 3.35 6.26
N ALA A 294 17.82 3.27 5.74
CA ALA A 294 16.96 2.10 5.84
C ALA A 294 17.52 0.97 4.98
N ARG A 295 18.05 -0.08 5.60
CA ARG A 295 18.49 -1.32 4.95
C ARG A 295 17.88 -2.50 5.68
N TYR A 296 16.55 -2.49 5.76
CA TYR A 296 15.81 -3.45 6.57
C TYR A 296 15.60 -4.76 5.82
N GLY A 297 15.84 -5.87 6.51
CA GLY A 297 15.56 -7.21 6.02
C GLY A 297 14.06 -7.52 6.01
N SER A 298 13.30 -6.89 6.91
CA SER A 298 11.86 -7.15 7.08
C SER A 298 11.05 -5.87 7.26
N LEU A 299 9.73 -5.97 7.01
CA LEU A 299 8.77 -4.90 7.30
C LEU A 299 8.77 -4.55 8.80
N VAL A 300 8.88 -5.55 9.67
CA VAL A 300 8.88 -5.37 11.14
C VAL A 300 10.04 -4.45 11.55
N GLU A 301 11.25 -4.69 11.03
CA GLU A 301 12.41 -3.83 11.31
C GLU A 301 12.19 -2.41 10.78
N ALA A 302 11.61 -2.27 9.58
CA ALA A 302 11.32 -0.95 9.01
C ALA A 302 10.34 -0.16 9.88
N VAL A 303 9.21 -0.76 10.24
CA VAL A 303 8.17 -0.14 11.07
C VAL A 303 8.71 0.28 12.44
N ILE A 304 9.52 -0.57 13.11
CA ILE A 304 10.14 -0.23 14.40
C ILE A 304 11.07 1.00 14.29
N GLN A 305 11.75 1.17 13.16
CA GLN A 305 12.68 2.29 12.95
C GLN A 305 11.99 3.57 12.46
N GLU A 306 10.82 3.45 11.84
CA GLU A 306 9.99 4.58 11.41
C GLU A 306 9.24 5.21 12.59
N HIS A 307 8.92 4.42 13.62
CA HIS A 307 8.27 4.87 14.86
C HIS A 307 9.26 5.58 15.78
#